data_960af242e8e9817571b250367f987185
#
_entry.id   960af242e8e9817571b250367f987185
#
_cell.length_a   1.000
_cell.length_b   1.000
_cell.length_c   1.000
_cell.angle_alpha   90.00
_cell.angle_beta   90.00
_cell.angle_gamma   90.00
#
_symmetry.space_group_name_H-M   'P 1'
#
loop_
_entity.id
_entity.type
_entity.pdbx_description
1 polymer ?
#
loop_
_entity_poly.entity_id
_entity_poly.type
_entity_poly.pdbx_seq_one_letter_code
_entity_poly.pdbx_strand_id
1 'polypeptide(L)'
;MKLYDEAFVTGCDKSQEWMLHWFIKNFKKHSSKPLIFANFGVTDLALNIMRENCHAIMDLTEAEEKGWFKKPRTMVNCPAKKTVWIDTDCEVLDNIDGIFDLLEPDMLNMVKDEPWTKRSGQVWHNSGVVGFIDKPIILHQWYRAVKTRPTV
;
A
#
# COMPACT_ATOMS: atom_id res chain seq x y z
N MET A 1 8.99 -11.14 -12.11
CA MET A 1 8.76 -9.69 -11.95
C MET A 1 10.07 -9.03 -11.56
N LYS A 2 10.36 -7.84 -12.09
CA LYS A 2 11.58 -7.08 -11.76
C LYS A 2 11.59 -6.74 -10.26
N LEU A 3 12.73 -6.93 -9.59
CA LEU A 3 12.94 -6.48 -8.21
C LEU A 3 13.39 -5.01 -8.20
N TYR A 4 12.77 -4.22 -7.33
CA TYR A 4 13.09 -2.81 -7.11
C TYR A 4 13.85 -2.62 -5.80
N ASP A 5 14.81 -1.71 -5.75
CA ASP A 5 15.46 -1.35 -4.48
C ASP A 5 14.47 -0.61 -3.57
N GLU A 6 13.74 0.34 -4.13
CA GLU A 6 12.73 1.15 -3.46
C GLU A 6 11.49 1.27 -4.35
N ALA A 7 10.30 1.06 -3.80
CA ALA A 7 9.05 1.28 -4.51
C ALA A 7 7.91 1.67 -3.59
N PHE A 8 7.08 2.59 -4.05
CA PHE A 8 5.74 2.78 -3.51
C PHE A 8 4.80 1.73 -4.07
N VAL A 9 3.83 1.33 -3.28
CA VAL A 9 2.75 0.44 -3.70
C VAL A 9 1.42 0.98 -3.21
N THR A 10 0.42 0.88 -4.07
CA THR A 10 -0.97 1.18 -3.74
C THR A 10 -1.87 0.12 -4.36
N GLY A 11 -3.12 0.09 -4.00
CA GLY A 11 -4.09 -0.82 -4.58
C GLY A 11 -5.50 -0.52 -4.14
N CYS A 12 -6.46 -0.88 -4.97
CA CYS A 12 -7.87 -0.77 -4.65
C CYS A 12 -8.71 -1.71 -5.51
N ASP A 13 -9.97 -1.82 -5.16
CA ASP A 13 -11.01 -2.47 -5.95
C ASP A 13 -11.88 -1.43 -6.71
N LYS A 14 -12.89 -1.92 -7.41
CA LYS A 14 -13.83 -1.11 -8.19
C LYS A 14 -14.52 -0.02 -7.36
N SER A 15 -14.75 -0.24 -6.07
CA SER A 15 -15.46 0.74 -5.23
C SER A 15 -14.67 2.03 -5.01
N GLN A 16 -13.35 1.96 -5.16
CA GLN A 16 -12.43 3.09 -4.94
C GLN A 16 -11.67 3.53 -6.19
N GLU A 17 -11.85 2.87 -7.33
CA GLU A 17 -11.11 3.19 -8.57
C GLU A 17 -11.30 4.63 -9.07
N TRP A 18 -12.39 5.30 -8.67
CA TRP A 18 -12.67 6.69 -9.04
C TRP A 18 -11.60 7.68 -8.52
N MET A 19 -10.85 7.31 -7.47
CA MET A 19 -9.75 8.12 -6.92
C MET A 19 -8.43 7.96 -7.69
N LEU A 20 -8.27 6.90 -8.49
CA LEU A 20 -6.98 6.55 -9.09
C LEU A 20 -6.40 7.65 -9.98
N HIS A 21 -7.24 8.30 -10.79
CA HIS A 21 -6.77 9.37 -11.66
C HIS A 21 -6.19 10.56 -10.86
N TRP A 22 -6.89 10.95 -9.80
CA TRP A 22 -6.45 11.99 -8.88
C TRP A 22 -5.17 11.57 -8.13
N PHE A 23 -5.14 10.35 -7.60
CA PHE A 23 -3.98 9.83 -6.89
C PHE A 23 -2.72 9.81 -7.78
N ILE A 24 -2.83 9.25 -8.99
CA ILE A 24 -1.71 9.18 -9.94
C ILE A 24 -1.19 10.57 -10.29
N LYS A 25 -2.06 11.53 -10.54
CA LYS A 25 -1.68 12.90 -10.87
C LYS A 25 -0.87 13.54 -9.74
N ASN A 26 -1.35 13.39 -8.50
CA ASN A 26 -0.65 13.92 -7.33
C ASN A 26 0.67 13.19 -7.08
N PHE A 27 0.67 11.86 -7.14
CA PHE A 27 1.87 11.06 -6.95
C PHE A 27 2.98 11.43 -7.94
N LYS A 28 2.68 11.45 -9.23
CA LYS A 28 3.66 11.76 -10.29
C LYS A 28 4.23 13.18 -10.20
N LYS A 29 3.48 14.10 -9.65
CA LYS A 29 3.94 15.46 -9.44
C LYS A 29 5.02 15.56 -8.34
N HIS A 30 4.99 14.66 -7.37
CA HIS A 30 5.77 14.78 -6.13
C HIS A 30 6.72 13.61 -5.85
N SER A 31 6.73 12.59 -6.70
CA SER A 31 7.63 11.45 -6.56
C SER A 31 8.23 11.03 -7.89
N SER A 32 9.51 10.65 -7.87
CA SER A 32 10.22 10.04 -8.99
C SER A 32 10.43 8.53 -8.81
N LYS A 33 10.03 7.97 -7.68
CA LYS A 33 10.22 6.57 -7.35
C LYS A 33 9.23 5.66 -8.11
N PRO A 34 9.60 4.39 -8.31
CA PRO A 34 8.68 3.40 -8.87
C PRO A 34 7.38 3.33 -8.07
N LEU A 35 6.26 3.26 -8.79
CA LEU A 35 4.94 2.98 -8.25
C LEU A 35 4.46 1.63 -8.78
N ILE A 36 4.03 0.76 -7.89
CA ILE A 36 3.42 -0.54 -8.17
C ILE A 36 1.95 -0.47 -7.83
N PHE A 37 1.10 -0.96 -8.70
CA PHE A 37 -0.34 -1.02 -8.46
C PHE A 37 -0.79 -2.47 -8.21
N ALA A 38 -1.50 -2.69 -7.12
CA ALA A 38 -2.16 -3.95 -6.79
C ALA A 38 -3.64 -3.89 -7.22
N ASN A 39 -3.97 -4.68 -8.22
CA ASN A 39 -5.33 -4.82 -8.72
C ASN A 39 -6.14 -5.73 -7.79
N PHE A 40 -7.08 -5.15 -7.03
CA PHE A 40 -8.02 -5.89 -6.17
C PHE A 40 -9.34 -6.21 -6.87
N GLY A 41 -9.48 -5.84 -8.13
CA GLY A 41 -10.69 -6.02 -8.94
C GLY A 41 -11.25 -4.68 -9.41
N VAL A 42 -10.42 -3.85 -10.05
CA VAL A 42 -10.86 -2.63 -10.76
C VAL A 42 -11.41 -2.98 -12.15
N THR A 43 -12.10 -2.03 -12.78
CA THR A 43 -12.54 -2.19 -14.18
C THR A 43 -11.35 -2.22 -15.15
N ASP A 44 -11.57 -2.78 -16.34
CA ASP A 44 -10.55 -2.82 -17.39
C ASP A 44 -10.05 -1.41 -17.77
N LEU A 45 -10.95 -0.44 -17.77
CA LEU A 45 -10.60 0.96 -18.03
C LEU A 45 -9.61 1.48 -16.97
N ALA A 46 -9.93 1.30 -15.71
CA ALA A 46 -9.04 1.72 -14.60
C ALA A 46 -7.72 0.95 -14.63
N LEU A 47 -7.76 -0.36 -14.91
CA LEU A 47 -6.55 -1.18 -15.01
C LEU A 47 -5.63 -0.72 -16.14
N ASN A 48 -6.18 -0.34 -17.30
CA ASN A 48 -5.40 0.20 -18.41
C ASN A 48 -4.73 1.53 -18.04
N ILE A 49 -5.44 2.42 -17.37
CA ILE A 49 -4.86 3.66 -16.84
C ILE A 49 -3.67 3.36 -15.91
N MET A 50 -3.83 2.38 -15.02
CA MET A 50 -2.75 2.01 -14.10
C MET A 50 -1.57 1.35 -14.81
N ARG A 51 -1.79 0.52 -15.83
CA ARG A 51 -0.71 -0.06 -16.67
C ARG A 51 0.14 1.00 -17.37
N GLU A 52 -0.48 2.07 -17.82
CA GLU A 52 0.23 3.18 -18.49
C GLU A 52 1.00 4.08 -17.51
N ASN A 53 0.63 4.09 -16.24
CA ASN A 53 1.13 5.03 -15.24
C ASN A 53 1.97 4.41 -14.14
N CYS A 54 1.96 3.09 -13.97
CA CYS A 54 2.70 2.38 -12.94
C CYS A 54 3.84 1.55 -13.56
N HIS A 55 4.84 1.26 -12.74
CA HIS A 55 6.02 0.49 -13.16
C HIS A 55 5.76 -1.02 -13.18
N ALA A 56 4.80 -1.49 -12.39
CA ALA A 56 4.35 -2.86 -12.36
C ALA A 56 2.91 -2.97 -11.86
N ILE A 57 2.24 -4.04 -12.26
CA ILE A 57 0.91 -4.42 -11.78
C ILE A 57 1.02 -5.75 -11.06
N MET A 58 0.44 -5.83 -9.87
CA MET A 58 0.23 -7.07 -9.13
C MET A 58 -1.24 -7.45 -9.22
N ASP A 59 -1.54 -8.60 -9.79
CA ASP A 59 -2.93 -9.07 -9.87
C ASP A 59 -3.31 -9.87 -8.62
N LEU A 60 -4.26 -9.34 -7.86
CA LEU A 60 -4.83 -9.96 -6.66
C LEU A 60 -6.35 -10.18 -6.80
N THR A 61 -6.88 -10.24 -8.02
CA THR A 61 -8.31 -10.48 -8.25
C THR A 61 -8.77 -11.81 -7.66
N GLU A 62 -7.94 -12.85 -7.77
CA GLU A 62 -8.22 -14.21 -7.28
C GLU A 62 -7.82 -14.42 -5.80
N ALA A 63 -7.34 -13.37 -5.10
CA ALA A 63 -7.03 -13.49 -3.67
C ALA A 63 -8.31 -13.69 -2.84
N GLU A 64 -8.26 -14.59 -1.87
CA GLU A 64 -9.42 -14.97 -1.03
C GLU A 64 -9.91 -13.80 -0.16
N GLU A 65 -8.99 -12.91 0.24
CA GLU A 65 -9.31 -11.74 1.04
C GLU A 65 -10.15 -10.74 0.23
N LYS A 66 -11.01 -9.98 0.89
CA LYS A 66 -11.87 -8.97 0.25
C LYS A 66 -11.40 -7.56 0.54
N GLY A 67 -11.49 -6.68 -0.47
CA GLY A 67 -11.22 -5.25 -0.36
C GLY A 67 -9.85 -4.96 0.24
N TRP A 68 -9.80 -4.06 1.20
CA TRP A 68 -8.58 -3.63 1.88
C TRP A 68 -7.82 -4.71 2.65
N PHE A 69 -8.46 -5.85 2.98
CA PHE A 69 -7.78 -6.99 3.59
C PHE A 69 -6.74 -7.63 2.66
N LYS A 70 -6.76 -7.32 1.37
CA LYS A 70 -5.70 -7.68 0.41
C LYS A 70 -4.40 -6.89 0.61
N LYS A 71 -4.44 -5.78 1.38
CA LYS A 71 -3.27 -4.92 1.64
C LYS A 71 -2.07 -5.69 2.21
N PRO A 72 -2.18 -6.46 3.31
CA PRO A 72 -1.03 -7.21 3.85
C PRO A 72 -0.47 -8.23 2.85
N ARG A 73 -1.34 -8.94 2.09
CA ARG A 73 -0.90 -9.85 1.03
C ARG A 73 -0.10 -9.11 -0.04
N THR A 74 -0.56 -7.94 -0.46
CA THR A 74 0.14 -7.07 -1.40
C THR A 74 1.55 -6.75 -0.91
N MET A 75 1.66 -6.28 0.32
CA MET A 75 2.93 -5.87 0.90
C MET A 75 3.91 -7.04 1.05
N VAL A 76 3.45 -8.21 1.49
CA VAL A 76 4.28 -9.43 1.58
C VAL A 76 4.84 -9.84 0.21
N ASN A 77 4.05 -9.69 -0.86
CA ASN A 77 4.43 -10.11 -2.21
C ASN A 77 5.01 -8.97 -3.07
N CYS A 78 5.08 -7.75 -2.56
CA CYS A 78 5.60 -6.62 -3.32
C CYS A 78 7.07 -6.85 -3.71
N PRO A 79 7.43 -6.71 -5.00
CA PRO A 79 8.77 -6.99 -5.49
C PRO A 79 9.73 -5.80 -5.27
N ALA A 80 9.84 -5.36 -4.02
CA ALA A 80 10.78 -4.29 -3.63
C ALA A 80 11.47 -4.62 -2.32
N LYS A 81 12.72 -4.20 -2.17
CA LYS A 81 13.49 -4.33 -0.94
C LYS A 81 12.96 -3.38 0.13
N LYS A 82 12.90 -2.09 -0.19
CA LYS A 82 12.21 -1.09 0.62
C LYS A 82 10.86 -0.79 -0.01
N THR A 83 9.80 -0.96 0.73
CA THR A 83 8.42 -0.79 0.26
C THR A 83 7.70 0.24 1.12
N VAL A 84 6.98 1.14 0.48
CA VAL A 84 6.06 2.05 1.15
C VAL A 84 4.67 1.91 0.51
N TRP A 85 3.72 1.40 1.28
CA TRP A 85 2.31 1.41 0.93
C TRP A 85 1.74 2.81 1.14
N ILE A 86 0.92 3.28 0.20
CA ILE A 86 0.11 4.50 0.32
C ILE A 86 -1.32 4.17 -0.08
N ASP A 87 -2.30 4.47 0.75
CA ASP A 87 -3.72 4.34 0.41
C ASP A 87 -4.09 5.32 -0.72
N THR A 88 -5.03 4.92 -1.59
CA THR A 88 -5.46 5.71 -2.76
C THR A 88 -6.17 7.01 -2.41
N ASP A 89 -6.65 7.15 -1.17
CA ASP A 89 -7.28 8.37 -0.64
C ASP A 89 -6.28 9.35 0.03
N CYS A 90 -4.98 9.04 -0.01
CA CYS A 90 -3.93 9.93 0.43
C CYS A 90 -3.58 10.97 -0.65
N GLU A 91 -3.58 12.24 -0.29
CA GLU A 91 -3.07 13.32 -1.14
C GLU A 91 -1.57 13.51 -0.93
N VAL A 92 -0.81 13.51 -2.02
CA VAL A 92 0.64 13.80 -1.98
C VAL A 92 0.83 15.29 -2.24
N LEU A 93 1.27 16.03 -1.23
CA LEU A 93 1.36 17.50 -1.28
C LEU A 93 2.76 18.02 -1.60
N ASP A 94 3.80 17.23 -1.36
CA ASP A 94 5.20 17.60 -1.59
C ASP A 94 6.03 16.35 -1.89
N ASN A 95 7.33 16.51 -2.13
CA ASN A 95 8.23 15.38 -2.39
C ASN A 95 8.26 14.40 -1.22
N ILE A 96 7.95 13.14 -1.50
CA ILE A 96 7.89 12.06 -0.50
C ILE A 96 9.02 11.04 -0.63
N ASP A 97 9.94 11.22 -1.57
CA ASP A 97 10.96 10.21 -1.87
C ASP A 97 11.93 9.97 -0.70
N GLY A 98 12.10 10.97 0.18
CA GLY A 98 12.92 10.86 1.40
C GLY A 98 12.39 9.88 2.44
N ILE A 99 11.14 9.40 2.32
CA ILE A 99 10.56 8.46 3.28
C ILE A 99 11.36 7.16 3.38
N PHE A 100 11.98 6.72 2.27
CA PHE A 100 12.78 5.48 2.25
C PHE A 100 14.03 5.54 3.13
N ASP A 101 14.55 6.74 3.39
CA ASP A 101 15.71 6.95 4.27
C ASP A 101 15.31 6.93 5.76
N LEU A 102 14.03 7.05 6.06
CA LEU A 102 13.48 7.01 7.41
C LEU A 102 13.08 5.59 7.86
N LEU A 103 13.09 4.62 6.94
CA LEU A 103 12.67 3.26 7.26
C LEU A 103 13.71 2.57 8.15
N GLU A 104 13.23 1.96 9.21
CA GLU A 104 14.03 1.13 10.10
C GLU A 104 13.77 -0.36 9.82
N PRO A 105 14.80 -1.23 9.92
CA PRO A 105 14.65 -2.66 9.70
C PRO A 105 13.82 -3.34 10.80
N ASP A 106 13.34 -4.54 10.49
CA ASP A 106 12.64 -5.44 11.42
C ASP A 106 11.32 -4.91 12.00
N MET A 107 10.75 -3.85 11.43
CA MET A 107 9.48 -3.28 11.87
C MET A 107 8.62 -2.77 10.74
N LEU A 108 7.34 -2.50 11.04
CA LEU A 108 6.46 -1.67 10.22
C LEU A 108 6.59 -0.22 10.69
N ASN A 109 7.03 0.65 9.79
CA ASN A 109 7.14 2.08 10.03
C ASN A 109 5.78 2.72 9.71
N MET A 110 5.10 3.19 10.73
CA MET A 110 3.75 3.74 10.68
C MET A 110 3.65 4.95 11.58
N VAL A 111 2.66 5.80 11.33
CA VAL A 111 2.34 6.90 12.25
C VAL A 111 1.28 6.47 13.25
N LYS A 112 1.34 7.06 14.43
CA LYS A 112 0.33 6.92 15.47
C LYS A 112 -0.96 7.60 15.04
N ASP A 113 -2.08 6.92 15.17
CA ASP A 113 -3.41 7.50 14.98
C ASP A 113 -3.82 8.27 16.24
N GLU A 114 -3.46 9.54 16.31
CA GLU A 114 -3.73 10.37 17.49
C GLU A 114 -5.21 10.49 17.85
N PRO A 115 -6.15 10.72 16.89
CA PRO A 115 -7.56 10.80 17.20
C PRO A 115 -8.12 9.54 17.88
N TRP A 116 -7.80 8.37 17.34
CA TRP A 116 -8.25 7.09 17.91
C TRP A 116 -7.53 6.75 19.20
N THR A 117 -6.24 7.03 19.31
CA THR A 117 -5.47 6.85 20.54
C THR A 117 -6.08 7.65 21.70
N LYS A 118 -6.41 8.91 21.45
CA LYS A 118 -7.06 9.77 22.47
C LYS A 118 -8.44 9.27 22.87
N ARG A 119 -9.23 8.74 21.93
CA ARG A 119 -10.59 8.24 22.20
C ARG A 119 -10.59 6.92 22.95
N SER A 120 -9.70 6.01 22.59
CA SER A 120 -9.70 4.63 23.13
C SER A 120 -8.86 4.46 24.39
N GLY A 121 -7.94 5.39 24.68
CA GLY A 121 -6.93 5.24 25.74
C GLY A 121 -5.83 4.21 25.42
N GLN A 122 -5.80 3.67 24.20
CA GLN A 122 -4.83 2.71 23.71
C GLN A 122 -4.11 3.28 22.50
N VAL A 123 -2.85 2.89 22.28
CA VAL A 123 -2.10 3.32 21.09
C VAL A 123 -2.64 2.63 19.85
N TRP A 124 -3.11 3.44 18.90
CA TRP A 124 -3.53 3.00 17.57
C TRP A 124 -2.54 3.51 16.52
N HIS A 125 -2.33 2.71 15.46
CA HIS A 125 -1.50 3.09 14.32
C HIS A 125 -2.36 3.28 13.08
N ASN A 126 -2.06 4.31 12.30
CA ASN A 126 -2.70 4.55 11.02
C ASN A 126 -1.99 3.74 9.92
N SER A 127 -2.75 2.97 9.16
CA SER A 127 -2.21 2.13 8.08
C SER A 127 -2.33 2.74 6.69
N GLY A 128 -2.68 4.01 6.58
CA GLY A 128 -2.75 4.71 5.29
C GLY A 128 -1.40 4.84 4.59
N VAL A 129 -0.32 4.93 5.40
CA VAL A 129 1.07 4.85 4.93
C VAL A 129 1.82 3.86 5.81
N VAL A 130 2.41 2.84 5.18
CA VAL A 130 3.16 1.78 5.87
C VAL A 130 4.46 1.51 5.14
N GLY A 131 5.59 1.74 5.80
CA GLY A 131 6.91 1.49 5.24
C GLY A 131 7.64 0.33 5.92
N PHE A 132 8.44 -0.43 5.16
CA PHE A 132 9.26 -1.51 5.70
C PHE A 132 10.43 -1.88 4.79
N ILE A 133 11.38 -2.59 5.36
CA ILE A 133 12.55 -3.15 4.69
C ILE A 133 12.47 -4.69 4.78
N ASP A 134 12.73 -5.39 3.68
CA ASP A 134 12.92 -6.86 3.61
C ASP A 134 11.78 -7.73 4.22
N LYS A 135 10.54 -7.29 4.22
CA LYS A 135 9.39 -8.08 4.72
C LYS A 135 9.57 -8.56 6.18
N PRO A 136 9.49 -7.68 7.19
CA PRO A 136 9.69 -8.03 8.58
C PRO A 136 8.66 -9.06 9.07
N ILE A 137 9.02 -9.82 10.11
CA ILE A 137 8.16 -10.89 10.69
C ILE A 137 6.77 -10.37 11.05
N ILE A 138 6.67 -9.15 11.58
CA ILE A 138 5.39 -8.53 11.94
C ILE A 138 4.46 -8.38 10.73
N LEU A 139 4.98 -8.15 9.53
CA LEU A 139 4.18 -8.08 8.29
C LEU A 139 3.55 -9.43 7.97
N HIS A 140 4.31 -10.52 8.10
CA HIS A 140 3.80 -11.87 7.92
C HIS A 140 2.77 -12.26 8.98
N GLN A 141 2.95 -11.81 10.22
CA GLN A 141 1.98 -12.00 11.30
C GLN A 141 0.67 -11.25 10.99
N TRP A 142 0.75 -10.00 10.52
CA TRP A 142 -0.43 -9.26 10.09
C TRP A 142 -1.16 -9.97 8.95
N TYR A 143 -0.45 -10.41 7.94
CA TYR A 143 -1.03 -11.16 6.82
C TYR A 143 -1.76 -12.43 7.30
N ARG A 144 -1.12 -13.21 8.18
CA ARG A 144 -1.75 -14.41 8.76
C ARG A 144 -3.00 -14.08 9.57
N ALA A 145 -2.95 -13.05 10.40
CA ALA A 145 -4.08 -12.61 11.21
C ALA A 145 -5.29 -12.20 10.37
N VAL A 146 -5.07 -11.57 9.22
CA VAL A 146 -6.14 -11.21 8.28
C VAL A 146 -6.70 -12.46 7.60
N LYS A 147 -5.85 -13.39 7.19
CA LYS A 147 -6.25 -14.62 6.49
C LYS A 147 -7.08 -15.58 7.37
N THR A 148 -6.81 -15.60 8.67
CA THR A 148 -7.49 -16.51 9.62
C THR A 148 -8.74 -15.92 10.26
N ARG A 149 -9.07 -14.64 9.99
CA ARG A 149 -10.33 -14.06 10.50
C ARG A 149 -11.52 -14.74 9.85
N PRO A 150 -12.50 -15.20 10.65
CA PRO A 150 -13.78 -15.65 10.11
C PRO A 150 -14.38 -14.48 9.31
N THR A 151 -14.77 -14.74 8.09
CA THR A 151 -15.62 -13.82 7.32
C THR A 151 -16.94 -13.69 8.06
N VAL A 152 -17.12 -12.58 8.74
CA VAL A 152 -18.41 -12.18 9.29
C VAL A 152 -19.29 -11.66 8.16
#